data_4e5694d0122201c12e9e659e7314f15c
#
_entry.id   4e5694d0122201c12e9e659e7314f15c
#
_cell.length_a   1.000
_cell.length_b   1.000
_cell.length_c   1.000
_cell.angle_alpha   90.00
_cell.angle_beta   90.00
_cell.angle_gamma   90.00
#
_symmetry.space_group_name_H-M   'P 1'
#
loop_
_entity.id
_entity.type
_entity.pdbx_description
1 polymer ?
#
loop_
_entity_poly.entity_id
_entity_poly.type
_entity_poly.pdbx_seq_one_letter_code
_entity_poly.pdbx_strand_id
1 'polypeptide(L)'
;MSSAILLLFFIVSQNLIGQQQPYYLFFEQNMSLVNPAAAGIEGSIIGLNYKTSMIGVEGGPRLQSLIYHSSPKKNTSWGLSAQNERVNIESQGTITIDFSYQLQVSESNYLNLGLKGGMFSNSIDINSIDRITQTNNPSLNLVQSYSNPIVGIGAYLKGENYYFALSVNNLLDTTRYKEENGIESQAIDSGQVYTSLGFDISLNNRVSISPSLMYSMGKDIDDQIMVVSYVNIGENYSFGIGASSNDNTNFQFLFKGFENLDFGAGYDMRSKNSTLNANNFELFLRYKLSTNPSRTSSWDKVKD
;
A
#
# COMPACT_ATOMS: atom_id res chain seq x y z
N MET A 1 -20.03 14.69 -25.79
CA MET A 1 -19.13 14.39 -24.67
C MET A 1 -19.07 12.91 -24.27
N SER A 2 -19.93 12.04 -24.81
CA SER A 2 -20.01 10.62 -24.43
C SER A 2 -18.98 9.70 -25.12
N SER A 3 -18.50 10.03 -26.32
CA SER A 3 -17.60 9.13 -27.09
C SER A 3 -16.13 9.23 -26.71
N ALA A 4 -15.67 10.35 -26.12
CA ALA A 4 -14.28 10.54 -25.73
C ALA A 4 -13.91 9.77 -24.44
N ILE A 5 -14.89 9.54 -23.57
CA ILE A 5 -14.69 8.77 -22.32
C ILE A 5 -14.59 7.28 -22.62
N LEU A 6 -15.30 6.78 -23.64
CA LEU A 6 -15.22 5.38 -24.07
C LEU A 6 -13.88 5.06 -24.75
N LEU A 7 -13.24 6.03 -25.40
CA LEU A 7 -11.96 5.84 -26.10
C LEU A 7 -10.78 5.72 -25.12
N LEU A 8 -10.89 6.32 -23.92
CA LEU A 8 -9.85 6.23 -22.90
C LEU A 8 -9.78 4.83 -22.27
N PHE A 9 -10.85 4.06 -22.33
CA PHE A 9 -10.92 2.70 -21.78
C PHE A 9 -10.28 1.62 -22.68
N PHE A 10 -9.99 1.94 -23.95
CA PHE A 10 -9.54 0.93 -24.95
C PHE A 10 -8.03 0.89 -25.20
N ILE A 11 -7.23 1.74 -24.53
CA ILE A 11 -5.77 1.84 -24.81
C ILE A 11 -4.91 0.96 -23.88
N VAL A 12 -5.49 0.28 -22.89
CA VAL A 12 -4.73 -0.54 -21.93
C VAL A 12 -4.89 -2.03 -22.21
N SER A 13 -4.29 -2.50 -23.29
CA SER A 13 -4.10 -3.94 -23.50
C SER A 13 -2.75 -4.22 -24.15
N GLN A 14 -1.71 -4.36 -23.32
CA GLN A 14 -0.47 -5.06 -23.71
C GLN A 14 -0.02 -5.93 -22.53
N ASN A 15 0.08 -7.22 -22.80
CA ASN A 15 0.49 -8.25 -21.85
C ASN A 15 1.98 -8.16 -21.58
N LEU A 16 2.37 -7.91 -20.34
CA LEU A 16 3.72 -8.15 -19.84
C LEU A 16 3.63 -9.03 -18.60
N ILE A 17 4.29 -10.18 -18.65
CA ILE A 17 4.41 -11.11 -17.52
C ILE A 17 5.62 -10.64 -16.72
N GLY A 18 5.39 -9.81 -15.70
CA GLY A 18 6.40 -9.32 -14.77
C GLY A 18 6.15 -9.82 -13.34
N GLN A 19 7.13 -9.68 -12.48
CA GLN A 19 6.97 -9.93 -11.04
C GLN A 19 5.97 -8.93 -10.47
N GLN A 20 4.84 -9.43 -9.99
CA GLN A 20 3.79 -8.59 -9.40
C GLN A 20 4.21 -8.19 -7.99
N GLN A 21 4.29 -6.89 -7.74
CA GLN A 21 4.46 -6.39 -6.38
C GLN A 21 3.19 -6.58 -5.55
N PRO A 22 3.35 -6.83 -4.24
CA PRO A 22 2.22 -6.85 -3.34
C PRO A 22 1.58 -5.46 -3.27
N TYR A 23 0.28 -5.40 -3.46
CA TYR A 23 -0.51 -4.20 -3.29
C TYR A 23 -1.58 -4.42 -2.22
N TYR A 24 -1.96 -3.36 -1.53
CA TYR A 24 -3.05 -3.38 -0.56
C TYR A 24 -4.36 -3.01 -1.25
N LEU A 25 -5.42 -3.78 -1.02
CA LEU A 25 -6.77 -3.39 -1.45
C LEU A 25 -7.19 -2.10 -0.76
N PHE A 26 -6.88 -2.01 0.54
CA PHE A 26 -7.12 -0.82 1.37
C PHE A 26 -5.95 0.17 1.28
N PHE A 27 -5.53 0.56 0.05
CA PHE A 27 -4.35 1.42 -0.13
C PHE A 27 -4.51 2.80 0.49
N GLU A 28 -5.72 3.36 0.50
CA GLU A 28 -5.98 4.67 1.13
C GLU A 28 -5.73 4.62 2.64
N GLN A 29 -6.20 3.55 3.28
CA GLN A 29 -6.05 3.33 4.72
C GLN A 29 -4.61 2.98 5.09
N ASN A 30 -3.84 2.45 4.15
CA ASN A 30 -2.44 2.04 4.29
C ASN A 30 -1.45 2.99 3.58
N MET A 31 -1.88 4.22 3.25
CA MET A 31 -1.10 5.18 2.44
C MET A 31 0.29 5.46 3.01
N SER A 32 0.48 5.47 4.33
CA SER A 32 1.78 5.71 4.96
C SER A 32 2.82 4.63 4.67
N LEU A 33 2.40 3.41 4.33
CA LEU A 33 3.34 2.36 3.92
C LEU A 33 4.11 2.77 2.66
N VAL A 34 3.47 3.52 1.76
CA VAL A 34 4.05 3.95 0.50
C VAL A 34 4.39 5.45 0.46
N ASN A 35 3.76 6.29 1.29
CA ASN A 35 3.98 7.73 1.30
C ASN A 35 4.19 8.27 2.74
N PRO A 36 5.41 8.67 3.11
CA PRO A 36 5.69 9.17 4.47
C PRO A 36 4.92 10.43 4.84
N ALA A 37 4.49 11.23 3.87
CA ALA A 37 3.69 12.43 4.11
C ALA A 37 2.28 12.11 4.66
N ALA A 38 1.82 10.85 4.51
CA ALA A 38 0.54 10.39 5.06
C ALA A 38 0.59 10.09 6.57
N ALA A 39 1.78 10.05 7.19
CA ALA A 39 1.89 9.81 8.62
C ALA A 39 1.18 10.90 9.44
N GLY A 40 0.25 10.48 10.29
CA GLY A 40 -0.48 11.35 11.21
C GLY A 40 -1.64 12.17 10.61
N ILE A 41 -1.96 12.04 9.32
CA ILE A 41 -3.09 12.75 8.69
C ILE A 41 -4.42 12.39 9.36
N GLU A 42 -4.58 11.14 9.79
CA GLU A 42 -5.77 10.65 10.47
C GLU A 42 -5.65 10.67 12.01
N GLY A 43 -4.63 11.35 12.54
CA GLY A 43 -4.36 11.41 13.97
C GLY A 43 -3.53 10.24 14.50
N SER A 44 -3.64 9.96 15.80
CA SER A 44 -2.95 8.83 16.43
C SER A 44 -3.70 7.53 16.18
N ILE A 45 -3.08 6.61 15.46
CA ILE A 45 -3.67 5.31 15.09
C ILE A 45 -2.69 4.16 15.28
N ILE A 46 -3.23 2.96 15.49
CA ILE A 46 -2.57 1.69 15.25
C ILE A 46 -3.37 0.97 14.17
N GLY A 47 -2.71 0.57 13.09
CA GLY A 47 -3.31 -0.19 11.98
C GLY A 47 -2.65 -1.54 11.83
N LEU A 48 -3.45 -2.57 11.58
CA LEU A 48 -3.03 -3.92 11.23
C LEU A 48 -3.65 -4.28 9.89
N ASN A 49 -2.87 -4.89 9.03
CA ASN A 49 -3.36 -5.43 7.77
C ASN A 49 -2.81 -6.84 7.56
N TYR A 50 -3.65 -7.72 7.06
CA TYR A 50 -3.29 -9.08 6.67
C TYR A 50 -3.89 -9.38 5.30
N LYS A 51 -3.04 -9.70 4.35
CA LYS A 51 -3.44 -10.14 3.01
C LYS A 51 -2.88 -11.52 2.72
N THR A 52 -3.72 -12.40 2.20
CA THR A 52 -3.31 -13.68 1.61
C THR A 52 -3.68 -13.67 0.14
N SER A 53 -2.70 -13.98 -0.69
CA SER A 53 -2.88 -14.09 -2.13
C SER A 53 -2.84 -15.55 -2.56
N MET A 54 -3.45 -15.86 -3.71
CA MET A 54 -3.51 -17.22 -4.23
C MET A 54 -4.14 -18.21 -3.23
N ILE A 55 -5.35 -17.92 -2.76
CA ILE A 55 -6.06 -18.75 -1.80
C ILE A 55 -6.16 -20.18 -2.33
N GLY A 56 -5.74 -21.16 -1.50
CA GLY A 56 -5.74 -22.59 -1.86
C GLY A 56 -4.44 -23.08 -2.51
N VAL A 57 -3.48 -22.20 -2.78
CA VAL A 57 -2.15 -22.57 -3.27
C VAL A 57 -1.19 -22.65 -2.10
N GLU A 58 -0.50 -23.79 -1.95
CA GLU A 58 0.54 -23.94 -0.91
C GLU A 58 1.71 -23.01 -1.20
N GLY A 59 2.19 -22.29 -0.16
CA GLY A 59 3.25 -21.29 -0.32
C GLY A 59 2.81 -19.97 -0.95
N GLY A 60 1.52 -19.77 -1.18
CA GLY A 60 0.99 -18.50 -1.72
C GLY A 60 1.41 -17.27 -0.91
N PRO A 61 1.54 -16.08 -1.54
CA PRO A 61 2.00 -14.87 -0.89
C PRO A 61 1.13 -14.46 0.31
N ARG A 62 1.76 -14.09 1.42
CA ARG A 62 1.12 -13.54 2.62
C ARG A 62 1.81 -12.25 2.99
N LEU A 63 1.03 -11.18 3.11
CA LEU A 63 1.51 -9.85 3.46
C LEU A 63 0.88 -9.43 4.78
N GLN A 64 1.70 -8.99 5.72
CA GLN A 64 1.29 -8.48 7.02
C GLN A 64 1.87 -7.09 7.20
N SER A 65 1.12 -6.18 7.76
CA SER A 65 1.65 -4.88 8.15
C SER A 65 1.10 -4.41 9.48
N LEU A 66 1.95 -3.69 10.19
CA LEU A 66 1.64 -2.93 11.39
C LEU A 66 2.02 -1.48 11.13
N ILE A 67 1.12 -0.57 11.45
CA ILE A 67 1.30 0.88 11.31
C ILE A 67 1.00 1.53 12.64
N TYR A 68 1.83 2.48 13.05
CA TYR A 68 1.56 3.40 14.15
C TYR A 68 1.77 4.83 13.67
N HIS A 69 0.83 5.72 13.94
CA HIS A 69 0.99 7.16 13.74
C HIS A 69 0.74 7.92 15.03
N SER A 70 1.49 9.01 15.19
CA SER A 70 1.22 10.02 16.22
C SER A 70 0.30 11.10 15.65
N SER A 71 -0.53 11.70 16.49
CA SER A 71 -1.24 12.93 16.13
C SER A 71 -0.25 14.09 15.88
N PRO A 72 -0.59 15.02 14.97
CA PRO A 72 0.23 16.19 14.73
C PRO A 72 0.44 17.04 16.01
N LYS A 73 1.70 17.32 16.32
CA LYS A 73 2.09 18.31 17.33
C LYS A 73 2.90 19.40 16.65
N LYS A 74 2.46 20.66 16.73
CA LYS A 74 3.13 21.80 16.06
C LYS A 74 3.42 21.51 14.57
N ASN A 75 2.42 20.97 13.86
CA ASN A 75 2.49 20.60 12.44
C ASN A 75 3.41 19.40 12.11
N THR A 76 3.93 18.68 13.08
CA THR A 76 4.78 17.50 12.86
C THR A 76 4.10 16.23 13.34
N SER A 77 4.25 15.16 12.59
CA SER A 77 3.78 13.83 12.93
C SER A 77 4.89 12.79 12.72
N TRP A 78 4.79 11.69 13.43
CA TRP A 78 5.68 10.55 13.31
C TRP A 78 4.87 9.30 12.98
N GLY A 79 5.45 8.46 12.16
CA GLY A 79 4.93 7.14 11.85
C GLY A 79 6.01 6.08 12.09
N LEU A 80 5.56 4.89 12.47
CA LEU A 80 6.37 3.67 12.49
C LEU A 80 5.60 2.61 11.73
N SER A 81 6.24 1.92 10.82
CA SER A 81 5.63 0.79 10.15
C SER A 81 6.55 -0.43 10.10
N ALA A 82 5.93 -1.59 10.16
CA ALA A 82 6.59 -2.87 9.93
C ALA A 82 5.75 -3.66 8.94
N GLN A 83 6.38 -4.24 7.94
CA GLN A 83 5.77 -5.12 6.95
C GLN A 83 6.55 -6.42 6.87
N ASN A 84 5.86 -7.52 6.66
CA ASN A 84 6.45 -8.81 6.36
C ASN A 84 5.67 -9.47 5.23
N GLU A 85 6.36 -9.76 4.15
CA GLU A 85 5.84 -10.56 3.04
C GLU A 85 6.53 -11.91 3.04
N ARG A 86 5.76 -12.96 2.88
CA ARG A 86 6.28 -14.32 2.73
C ARG A 86 5.70 -14.97 1.49
N VAL A 87 6.58 -15.42 0.62
CA VAL A 87 6.25 -16.17 -0.59
C VAL A 87 7.05 -17.46 -0.59
N ASN A 88 6.38 -18.58 -0.36
CA ASN A 88 7.01 -19.89 -0.26
C ASN A 88 8.17 -19.91 0.77
N ILE A 89 9.43 -20.00 0.31
CA ILE A 89 10.64 -20.04 1.13
C ILE A 89 11.26 -18.66 1.36
N GLU A 90 10.80 -17.64 0.64
CA GLU A 90 11.30 -16.27 0.74
C GLU A 90 10.47 -15.46 1.73
N SER A 91 11.16 -14.69 2.57
CA SER A 91 10.55 -13.76 3.51
C SER A 91 11.21 -12.39 3.38
N GLN A 92 10.41 -11.36 3.11
CA GLN A 92 10.84 -9.98 2.98
C GLN A 92 10.26 -9.17 4.13
N GLY A 93 11.13 -8.54 4.91
CA GLY A 93 10.77 -7.68 6.04
C GLY A 93 11.14 -6.23 5.76
N THR A 94 10.27 -5.31 6.15
CA THR A 94 10.53 -3.86 6.06
C THR A 94 10.13 -3.21 7.37
N ILE A 95 11.03 -2.39 7.94
CA ILE A 95 10.74 -1.55 9.11
C ILE A 95 11.12 -0.12 8.75
N THR A 96 10.17 0.82 8.89
CA THR A 96 10.40 2.23 8.56
C THR A 96 9.89 3.17 9.63
N ILE A 97 10.55 4.32 9.73
CA ILE A 97 10.12 5.49 10.50
C ILE A 97 9.82 6.58 9.51
N ASP A 98 8.66 7.20 9.65
CA ASP A 98 8.20 8.31 8.85
C ASP A 98 8.17 9.59 9.69
N PHE A 99 8.56 10.69 9.08
CA PHE A 99 8.39 12.03 9.61
C PHE A 99 7.57 12.85 8.62
N SER A 100 6.49 13.49 9.07
CA SER A 100 5.63 14.33 8.24
C SER A 100 5.52 15.73 8.82
N TYR A 101 5.61 16.74 7.96
CA TYR A 101 5.43 18.13 8.30
C TYR A 101 4.26 18.72 7.51
N GLN A 102 3.27 19.26 8.22
CA GLN A 102 2.06 19.82 7.64
C GLN A 102 2.18 21.34 7.45
N LEU A 103 1.93 21.78 6.23
CA LEU A 103 1.84 23.19 5.82
C LEU A 103 0.38 23.51 5.48
N GLN A 104 -0.16 24.57 6.05
CA GLN A 104 -1.44 25.11 5.62
C GLN A 104 -1.23 25.98 4.39
N VAL A 105 -1.77 25.57 3.22
CA VAL A 105 -1.61 26.28 1.94
C VAL A 105 -2.76 27.27 1.73
N SER A 106 -3.95 26.91 2.19
CA SER A 106 -5.12 27.79 2.20
C SER A 106 -6.02 27.47 3.40
N GLU A 107 -7.17 28.14 3.50
CA GLU A 107 -8.12 27.89 4.61
C GLU A 107 -8.55 26.43 4.72
N SER A 108 -8.72 25.72 3.58
CA SER A 108 -9.18 24.33 3.53
C SER A 108 -8.14 23.35 2.98
N ASN A 109 -6.95 23.80 2.56
CA ASN A 109 -5.96 22.94 1.93
C ASN A 109 -4.68 22.84 2.79
N TYR A 110 -4.22 21.59 2.98
CA TYR A 110 -3.00 21.27 3.70
C TYR A 110 -2.06 20.45 2.82
N LEU A 111 -0.80 20.85 2.77
CA LEU A 111 0.28 20.11 2.14
C LEU A 111 1.14 19.47 3.23
N ASN A 112 1.22 18.14 3.23
CA ASN A 112 2.15 17.42 4.08
C ASN A 112 3.37 17.01 3.25
N LEU A 113 4.56 17.23 3.81
CA LEU A 113 5.84 16.79 3.24
C LEU A 113 6.42 15.74 4.16
N GLY A 114 6.87 14.62 3.60
CA GLY A 114 7.29 13.46 4.37
C GLY A 114 8.69 12.98 4.02
N LEU A 115 9.37 12.47 5.05
CA LEU A 115 10.64 11.76 4.94
C LEU A 115 10.47 10.37 5.54
N LYS A 116 11.03 9.34 4.89
CA LYS A 116 11.05 7.95 5.31
C LYS A 116 12.48 7.49 5.49
N GLY A 117 12.75 6.81 6.59
CA GLY A 117 13.99 6.09 6.82
C GLY A 117 13.73 4.69 7.36
N GLY A 118 14.50 3.70 6.95
CA GLY A 118 14.27 2.35 7.43
C GLY A 118 15.24 1.31 6.89
N MET A 119 14.84 0.06 7.08
CA MET A 119 15.60 -1.12 6.66
C MET A 119 14.66 -2.10 5.95
N PHE A 120 15.13 -2.60 4.85
CA PHE A 120 14.57 -3.77 4.16
C PHE A 120 15.46 -4.98 4.43
N SER A 121 14.87 -6.14 4.63
CA SER A 121 15.59 -7.42 4.77
C SER A 121 14.92 -8.48 3.90
N ASN A 122 15.73 -9.28 3.24
CA ASN A 122 15.29 -10.48 2.52
C ASN A 122 15.97 -11.70 3.12
N SER A 123 15.21 -12.76 3.31
CA SER A 123 15.68 -14.03 3.87
C SER A 123 15.09 -15.19 3.08
N ILE A 124 15.93 -16.15 2.71
CA ILE A 124 15.53 -17.37 1.99
C ILE A 124 15.82 -18.58 2.86
N ASP A 125 14.78 -19.40 3.11
CA ASP A 125 14.90 -20.65 3.86
C ASP A 125 15.44 -21.78 2.98
N ILE A 126 16.76 -21.85 2.87
CA ILE A 126 17.47 -22.84 2.05
C ILE A 126 17.21 -24.27 2.57
N ASN A 127 16.98 -24.47 3.87
CA ASN A 127 16.74 -25.79 4.43
C ASN A 127 15.45 -26.43 3.89
N SER A 128 14.51 -25.62 3.46
CA SER A 128 13.28 -26.09 2.79
C SER A 128 13.57 -26.63 1.39
N ILE A 129 14.59 -26.15 0.70
CA ILE A 129 14.99 -26.61 -0.64
C ILE A 129 15.68 -27.97 -0.58
N ASP A 130 16.54 -28.19 0.41
CA ASP A 130 17.27 -29.48 0.56
C ASP A 130 16.34 -30.67 0.78
N ARG A 131 15.18 -30.46 1.38
CA ARG A 131 14.15 -31.49 1.53
C ARG A 131 13.54 -31.93 0.20
N ILE A 132 13.54 -31.09 -0.81
CA ILE A 132 12.98 -31.36 -2.15
C ILE A 132 14.05 -32.04 -3.02
N THR A 133 15.30 -31.63 -2.94
CA THR A 133 16.35 -32.09 -3.85
C THR A 133 17.20 -33.22 -3.33
N GLN A 134 17.21 -33.51 -2.03
CA GLN A 134 18.08 -34.50 -1.33
C GLN A 134 19.59 -34.39 -1.69
N THR A 135 20.00 -33.31 -2.32
CA THR A 135 21.39 -33.07 -2.75
C THR A 135 21.86 -31.75 -2.15
N ASN A 136 22.93 -31.82 -1.37
CA ASN A 136 23.63 -30.64 -0.88
C ASN A 136 24.27 -29.94 -2.09
N ASN A 137 23.60 -28.89 -2.62
CA ASN A 137 24.08 -28.13 -3.76
C ASN A 137 24.81 -26.87 -3.26
N PRO A 138 26.15 -26.82 -3.35
CA PRO A 138 26.93 -25.66 -2.89
C PRO A 138 26.53 -24.33 -3.55
N SER A 139 25.96 -24.37 -4.75
CA SER A 139 25.50 -23.18 -5.47
C SER A 139 24.29 -22.51 -4.79
N LEU A 140 23.51 -23.23 -3.99
CA LEU A 140 22.37 -22.68 -3.22
C LEU A 140 22.84 -21.86 -2.00
N ASN A 141 24.05 -22.09 -1.51
CA ASN A 141 24.65 -21.30 -0.44
C ASN A 141 25.01 -19.85 -0.88
N LEU A 142 24.91 -19.57 -2.17
CA LEU A 142 25.15 -18.23 -2.75
C LEU A 142 23.97 -17.28 -2.54
N VAL A 143 22.77 -17.82 -2.26
CA VAL A 143 21.55 -17.01 -2.04
C VAL A 143 21.49 -16.68 -0.56
N GLN A 144 22.22 -15.67 -0.13
CA GLN A 144 22.23 -15.24 1.27
C GLN A 144 21.14 -14.21 1.57
N SER A 145 20.68 -14.25 2.82
CA SER A 145 19.87 -13.19 3.40
C SER A 145 20.62 -11.85 3.38
N TYR A 146 19.90 -10.77 3.16
CA TYR A 146 20.49 -9.46 3.07
C TYR A 146 19.60 -8.36 3.67
N SER A 147 20.22 -7.23 3.97
CA SER A 147 19.50 -6.04 4.46
C SER A 147 20.01 -4.79 3.76
N ASN A 148 19.08 -3.89 3.40
CA ASN A 148 19.37 -2.60 2.77
C ASN A 148 18.72 -1.47 3.54
N PRO A 149 19.35 -0.30 3.61
CA PRO A 149 18.70 0.91 4.07
C PRO A 149 17.64 1.36 3.06
N ILE A 150 16.55 1.92 3.57
CA ILE A 150 15.50 2.56 2.80
C ILE A 150 15.50 4.05 3.14
N VAL A 151 15.44 4.90 2.11
CA VAL A 151 15.19 6.34 2.25
C VAL A 151 14.12 6.71 1.26
N GLY A 152 13.08 7.41 1.70
CA GLY A 152 11.98 7.84 0.84
C GLY A 152 11.53 9.25 1.15
N ILE A 153 10.85 9.85 0.20
CA ILE A 153 10.22 11.17 0.33
C ILE A 153 8.78 11.12 -0.16
N GLY A 154 7.97 12.04 0.31
CA GLY A 154 6.60 12.13 -0.14
C GLY A 154 6.00 13.51 0.06
N ALA A 155 4.94 13.74 -0.70
CA ALA A 155 4.06 14.87 -0.58
C ALA A 155 2.61 14.38 -0.57
N TYR A 156 1.76 15.01 0.23
CA TYR A 156 0.35 14.70 0.32
C TYR A 156 -0.43 16.01 0.47
N LEU A 157 -1.15 16.38 -0.58
CA LEU A 157 -2.05 17.50 -0.59
C LEU A 157 -3.45 17.03 -0.23
N LYS A 158 -4.02 17.58 0.82
CA LYS A 158 -5.41 17.33 1.26
C LYS A 158 -6.22 18.60 1.14
N GLY A 159 -7.28 18.53 0.37
CA GLY A 159 -8.34 19.53 0.31
C GLY A 159 -9.57 19.08 1.09
N GLU A 160 -10.65 19.84 0.95
CA GLU A 160 -11.92 19.54 1.60
C GLU A 160 -12.53 18.22 1.10
N ASN A 161 -12.59 18.04 -0.22
CA ASN A 161 -13.24 16.91 -0.88
C ASN A 161 -12.31 16.15 -1.82
N TYR A 162 -10.99 16.32 -1.70
CA TYR A 162 -10.03 15.62 -2.54
C TYR A 162 -8.68 15.46 -1.83
N TYR A 163 -7.92 14.52 -2.33
CA TYR A 163 -6.50 14.45 -2.02
C TYR A 163 -5.67 14.14 -3.27
N PHE A 164 -4.41 14.54 -3.23
CA PHE A 164 -3.38 14.15 -4.18
C PHE A 164 -2.12 13.76 -3.41
N ALA A 165 -1.55 12.61 -3.73
CA ALA A 165 -0.36 12.08 -3.08
C ALA A 165 0.69 11.67 -4.10
N LEU A 166 1.95 12.00 -3.81
CA LEU A 166 3.11 11.60 -4.61
C LEU A 166 4.23 11.19 -3.66
N SER A 167 4.88 10.08 -3.93
CA SER A 167 6.03 9.64 -3.15
C SER A 167 7.02 8.83 -3.98
N VAL A 168 8.26 8.81 -3.50
CA VAL A 168 9.30 7.92 -3.98
C VAL A 168 9.81 7.14 -2.78
N ASN A 169 9.59 5.84 -2.80
CA ASN A 169 10.17 4.91 -1.84
C ASN A 169 11.49 4.40 -2.38
N ASN A 170 12.48 4.27 -1.49
CA ASN A 170 13.80 3.80 -1.83
C ASN A 170 14.53 4.65 -2.88
N LEU A 171 14.99 5.84 -2.43
CA LEU A 171 15.84 6.74 -3.23
C LEU A 171 17.27 6.22 -3.42
N LEU A 172 17.65 5.18 -2.66
CA LEU A 172 18.98 4.62 -2.72
C LEU A 172 18.97 3.42 -3.66
N ASP A 173 19.49 3.61 -4.87
CA ASP A 173 19.80 2.50 -5.76
C ASP A 173 20.95 1.68 -5.14
N THR A 174 20.63 0.58 -4.50
CA THR A 174 21.64 -0.32 -3.93
C THR A 174 21.89 -1.47 -4.89
N THR A 175 22.99 -1.36 -5.64
CA THR A 175 23.49 -2.47 -6.44
C THR A 175 24.28 -3.40 -5.54
N ARG A 176 23.96 -4.68 -5.56
CA ARG A 176 24.73 -5.72 -4.87
C ARG A 176 25.47 -6.52 -5.87
N TYR A 177 26.77 -6.56 -5.67
CA TYR A 177 27.65 -7.52 -6.31
C TYR A 177 28.09 -8.53 -5.27
N LYS A 178 27.88 -9.79 -5.53
CA LYS A 178 28.56 -10.87 -4.85
C LYS A 178 29.22 -11.72 -5.90
N GLU A 179 30.54 -11.72 -5.90
CA GLU A 179 31.34 -12.65 -6.69
C GLU A 179 31.78 -13.78 -5.76
N GLU A 180 31.35 -14.98 -6.02
CA GLU A 180 31.78 -16.17 -5.32
C GLU A 180 31.97 -17.29 -6.36
N ASN A 181 33.18 -17.82 -6.45
CA ASN A 181 33.56 -18.88 -7.39
C ASN A 181 33.31 -18.55 -8.88
N GLY A 182 33.49 -17.29 -9.29
CA GLY A 182 33.30 -16.85 -10.67
C GLY A 182 31.86 -16.67 -11.12
N ILE A 183 30.90 -16.69 -10.18
CA ILE A 183 29.50 -16.37 -10.43
C ILE A 183 29.23 -14.99 -9.84
N GLU A 184 28.93 -14.03 -10.71
CA GLU A 184 28.45 -12.70 -10.32
C GLU A 184 26.94 -12.75 -10.12
N SER A 185 26.45 -12.43 -8.94
CA SER A 185 25.02 -12.18 -8.71
C SER A 185 24.81 -10.70 -8.42
N GLN A 186 23.90 -10.10 -9.17
CA GLN A 186 23.52 -8.71 -9.04
C GLN A 186 22.04 -8.63 -8.62
N ALA A 187 21.74 -7.97 -7.51
CA ALA A 187 20.40 -7.58 -7.16
C ALA A 187 20.36 -6.04 -7.07
N ILE A 188 19.38 -5.44 -7.71
CA ILE A 188 19.17 -3.99 -7.73
C ILE A 188 17.82 -3.74 -7.04
N ASP A 189 17.87 -3.03 -5.90
CA ASP A 189 16.64 -2.48 -5.31
C ASP A 189 16.46 -1.07 -5.88
N SER A 190 15.57 -0.92 -6.84
CA SER A 190 15.30 0.36 -7.49
C SER A 190 14.16 1.11 -6.79
N GLY A 191 14.22 2.43 -6.91
CA GLY A 191 13.19 3.32 -6.38
C GLY A 191 11.83 3.11 -7.05
N GLN A 192 10.77 3.24 -6.25
CA GLN A 192 9.39 3.16 -6.72
C GLN A 192 8.69 4.48 -6.51
N VAL A 193 7.98 4.91 -7.54
CA VAL A 193 7.15 6.11 -7.51
C VAL A 193 5.70 5.70 -7.33
N TYR A 194 5.03 6.32 -6.37
CA TYR A 194 3.60 6.16 -6.13
C TYR A 194 2.89 7.49 -6.31
N THR A 195 1.83 7.46 -7.08
CA THR A 195 0.92 8.61 -7.26
C THR A 195 -0.48 8.15 -6.91
N SER A 196 -1.17 8.91 -6.09
CA SER A 196 -2.57 8.62 -5.75
C SER A 196 -3.40 9.87 -5.73
N LEU A 197 -4.66 9.73 -6.10
CA LEU A 197 -5.66 10.80 -6.03
C LEU A 197 -7.02 10.21 -5.66
N GLY A 198 -7.82 11.00 -4.97
CA GLY A 198 -9.17 10.62 -4.60
C GLY A 198 -10.06 11.84 -4.38
N PHE A 199 -11.35 11.59 -4.48
CA PHE A 199 -12.39 12.59 -4.34
C PHE A 199 -13.50 12.07 -3.44
N ASP A 200 -14.19 12.98 -2.74
CA ASP A 200 -15.41 12.70 -1.98
C ASP A 200 -16.56 13.51 -2.54
N ILE A 201 -17.58 12.82 -3.04
CA ILE A 201 -18.75 13.40 -3.71
C ILE A 201 -19.97 13.09 -2.87
N SER A 202 -20.48 14.10 -2.16
CA SER A 202 -21.72 13.97 -1.40
C SER A 202 -22.93 13.97 -2.34
N LEU A 203 -23.71 12.88 -2.32
CA LEU A 203 -24.95 12.78 -3.07
C LEU A 203 -26.13 13.34 -2.26
N ASN A 204 -26.11 13.12 -0.97
CA ASN A 204 -27.07 13.66 0.00
C ASN A 204 -26.47 13.57 1.41
N ASN A 205 -27.24 13.96 2.45
CA ASN A 205 -26.77 13.98 3.84
C ASN A 205 -26.40 12.60 4.43
N ARG A 206 -26.64 11.49 3.72
CA ARG A 206 -26.39 10.14 4.21
C ARG A 206 -25.54 9.28 3.26
N VAL A 207 -25.40 9.71 2.01
CA VAL A 207 -24.70 8.91 0.99
C VAL A 207 -23.68 9.76 0.27
N SER A 208 -22.45 9.28 0.20
CA SER A 208 -21.39 9.85 -0.62
C SER A 208 -20.71 8.75 -1.45
N ILE A 209 -20.00 9.18 -2.51
CA ILE A 209 -19.18 8.32 -3.35
C ILE A 209 -17.75 8.82 -3.27
N SER A 210 -16.82 7.91 -3.00
CA SER A 210 -15.39 8.22 -2.88
C SER A 210 -14.59 7.42 -3.91
N PRO A 211 -14.46 7.91 -5.16
CA PRO A 211 -13.56 7.32 -6.15
C PRO A 211 -12.12 7.69 -5.86
N SER A 212 -11.21 6.72 -6.00
CA SER A 212 -9.78 6.92 -5.88
C SER A 212 -8.99 6.06 -6.84
N LEU A 213 -7.75 6.49 -7.11
CA LEU A 213 -6.81 5.84 -7.99
C LEU A 213 -5.43 5.86 -7.34
N MET A 214 -4.70 4.75 -7.47
CA MET A 214 -3.27 4.67 -7.21
C MET A 214 -2.55 4.14 -8.43
N TYR A 215 -1.47 4.81 -8.80
CA TYR A 215 -0.51 4.39 -9.81
C TYR A 215 0.84 4.21 -9.17
N SER A 216 1.48 3.08 -9.43
CA SER A 216 2.85 2.80 -9.02
C SER A 216 3.69 2.39 -10.21
N MET A 217 4.93 2.88 -10.24
CA MET A 217 5.91 2.52 -11.26
C MET A 217 7.30 2.37 -10.64
N GLY A 218 8.13 1.51 -11.23
CA GLY A 218 9.51 1.31 -10.84
C GLY A 218 10.32 0.75 -12.00
N LYS A 219 11.64 0.78 -11.88
CA LYS A 219 12.54 0.41 -12.99
C LYS A 219 12.48 -1.08 -13.36
N ASP A 220 12.31 -1.94 -12.35
CA ASP A 220 12.42 -3.40 -12.51
C ASP A 220 11.10 -4.12 -12.18
N ILE A 221 10.00 -3.37 -12.16
CA ILE A 221 8.66 -3.87 -11.85
C ILE A 221 7.65 -3.31 -12.84
N ASP A 222 6.61 -4.09 -13.09
CA ASP A 222 5.53 -3.63 -13.94
C ASP A 222 4.76 -2.48 -13.31
N ASP A 223 4.39 -1.53 -14.14
CA ASP A 223 3.51 -0.44 -13.76
C ASP A 223 2.16 -0.99 -13.30
N GLN A 224 1.67 -0.48 -12.20
CA GLN A 224 0.40 -0.92 -11.63
C GLN A 224 -0.56 0.26 -11.46
N ILE A 225 -1.78 0.08 -11.94
CA ILE A 225 -2.88 1.00 -11.71
C ILE A 225 -3.93 0.26 -10.87
N MET A 226 -4.41 0.89 -9.83
CA MET A 226 -5.53 0.42 -9.04
C MET A 226 -6.56 1.54 -8.89
N VAL A 227 -7.81 1.23 -9.16
CA VAL A 227 -8.96 2.13 -9.02
C VAL A 227 -9.93 1.48 -8.05
N VAL A 228 -10.45 2.25 -7.12
CA VAL A 228 -11.54 1.83 -6.23
C VAL A 228 -12.55 2.97 -6.10
N SER A 229 -13.81 2.63 -5.96
CA SER A 229 -14.86 3.59 -5.62
C SER A 229 -15.69 3.04 -4.48
N TYR A 230 -15.77 3.80 -3.39
CA TYR A 230 -16.63 3.47 -2.26
C TYR A 230 -17.97 4.20 -2.36
N VAL A 231 -19.02 3.50 -1.99
CA VAL A 231 -20.31 4.08 -1.62
C VAL A 231 -20.37 4.09 -0.10
N ASN A 232 -20.35 5.27 0.50
CA ASN A 232 -20.42 5.47 1.94
C ASN A 232 -21.88 5.72 2.35
N ILE A 233 -22.34 5.00 3.37
CA ILE A 233 -23.71 5.09 3.90
C ILE A 233 -23.61 5.52 5.38
N GLY A 234 -24.03 6.74 5.63
CA GLY A 234 -23.78 7.38 6.93
C GLY A 234 -22.28 7.52 7.19
N GLU A 235 -21.89 7.45 8.45
CA GLU A 235 -20.49 7.56 8.88
C GLU A 235 -19.84 6.19 9.07
N ASN A 236 -20.63 5.12 9.04
CA ASN A 236 -20.23 3.81 9.54
C ASN A 236 -19.91 2.80 8.45
N TYR A 237 -20.59 2.82 7.34
CA TYR A 237 -20.51 1.76 6.33
C TYR A 237 -19.94 2.27 5.01
N SER A 238 -18.96 1.57 4.46
CA SER A 238 -18.46 1.83 3.11
C SER A 238 -18.37 0.51 2.34
N PHE A 239 -18.93 0.51 1.14
CA PHE A 239 -18.87 -0.62 0.21
C PHE A 239 -18.08 -0.18 -1.02
N GLY A 240 -16.96 -0.85 -1.27
CA GLY A 240 -16.04 -0.55 -2.35
C GLY A 240 -16.09 -1.58 -3.47
N ILE A 241 -15.99 -1.10 -4.69
CA ILE A 241 -15.68 -1.90 -5.87
C ILE A 241 -14.46 -1.31 -6.54
N GLY A 242 -13.53 -2.16 -6.94
CA GLY A 242 -12.30 -1.73 -7.58
C GLY A 242 -11.83 -2.68 -8.67
N ALA A 243 -10.84 -2.20 -9.42
CA ALA A 243 -10.14 -2.97 -10.44
C ALA A 243 -8.66 -2.59 -10.46
N SER A 244 -7.82 -3.50 -10.93
CA SER A 244 -6.39 -3.24 -11.13
C SER A 244 -5.94 -3.64 -12.53
N SER A 245 -4.81 -3.06 -12.98
CA SER A 245 -4.18 -3.39 -14.27
C SER A 245 -3.79 -4.87 -14.40
N ASN A 246 -3.82 -5.63 -13.30
CA ASN A 246 -3.54 -7.07 -13.27
C ASN A 246 -4.76 -7.94 -13.54
N ASP A 247 -5.77 -7.41 -14.25
CA ASP A 247 -7.05 -8.07 -14.55
C ASP A 247 -7.82 -8.56 -13.31
N ASN A 248 -7.65 -7.88 -12.19
CA ASN A 248 -8.36 -8.19 -10.96
C ASN A 248 -9.54 -7.25 -10.76
N THR A 249 -10.64 -7.81 -10.24
CA THR A 249 -11.78 -7.05 -9.72
C THR A 249 -11.91 -7.33 -8.25
N ASN A 250 -12.04 -6.29 -7.43
CA ASN A 250 -12.13 -6.44 -5.99
C ASN A 250 -13.41 -5.83 -5.42
N PHE A 251 -13.84 -6.40 -4.30
CA PHE A 251 -14.93 -5.94 -3.47
C PHE A 251 -14.40 -5.69 -2.07
N GLN A 252 -14.77 -4.56 -1.50
CA GLN A 252 -14.28 -4.11 -0.20
C GLN A 252 -15.45 -3.68 0.68
N PHE A 253 -15.34 -3.95 1.94
CA PHE A 253 -16.25 -3.50 2.97
C PHE A 253 -15.46 -2.85 4.09
N LEU A 254 -15.84 -1.66 4.52
CA LEU A 254 -15.30 -0.97 5.67
C LEU A 254 -16.44 -0.67 6.66
N PHE A 255 -16.19 -0.93 7.93
CA PHE A 255 -17.05 -0.61 9.03
C PHE A 255 -16.32 0.29 10.03
N LYS A 256 -16.86 1.48 10.27
CA LYS A 256 -16.34 2.52 11.18
C LYS A 256 -17.33 2.74 12.33
N GLY A 257 -17.79 1.68 12.97
CA GLY A 257 -18.94 1.74 13.87
C GLY A 257 -18.66 1.61 15.35
N PHE A 258 -17.45 1.23 15.74
CA PHE A 258 -17.03 1.28 17.13
C PHE A 258 -16.28 2.57 17.39
N GLU A 259 -16.46 3.20 18.56
CA GLU A 259 -15.94 4.55 18.88
C GLU A 259 -14.51 4.80 18.39
N ASN A 260 -13.63 3.79 18.48
CA ASN A 260 -12.22 3.91 18.12
C ASN A 260 -11.71 2.82 17.18
N LEU A 261 -12.59 1.95 16.67
CA LEU A 261 -12.18 0.77 15.90
C LEU A 261 -12.84 0.77 14.53
N ASP A 262 -12.00 0.79 13.48
CA ASP A 262 -12.41 0.57 12.11
C ASP A 262 -11.99 -0.84 11.69
N PHE A 263 -12.85 -1.52 10.95
CA PHE A 263 -12.62 -2.87 10.41
C PHE A 263 -12.89 -2.88 8.92
N GLY A 264 -12.08 -3.61 8.16
CA GLY A 264 -12.26 -3.82 6.73
C GLY A 264 -12.04 -5.26 6.32
N ALA A 265 -12.79 -5.70 5.32
CA ALA A 265 -12.61 -6.97 4.64
C ALA A 265 -12.68 -6.76 3.13
N GLY A 266 -11.73 -7.31 2.39
CA GLY A 266 -11.63 -7.19 0.94
C GLY A 266 -11.41 -8.55 0.28
N TYR A 267 -12.04 -8.74 -0.86
CA TYR A 267 -11.90 -9.92 -1.68
C TYR A 267 -11.59 -9.51 -3.11
N ASP A 268 -10.53 -10.08 -3.67
CA ASP A 268 -10.01 -9.74 -4.99
C ASP A 268 -10.03 -10.98 -5.87
N MET A 269 -10.79 -10.87 -6.96
CA MET A 269 -11.00 -11.95 -7.92
C MET A 269 -10.17 -11.69 -9.17
N ARG A 270 -9.40 -12.67 -9.57
CA ARG A 270 -8.67 -12.64 -10.82
C ARG A 270 -9.56 -13.06 -12.00
N SER A 271 -9.41 -12.39 -13.14
CA SER A 271 -10.13 -12.75 -14.35
C SER A 271 -9.82 -14.17 -14.81
N LYS A 272 -10.82 -14.86 -15.38
CA LYS A 272 -10.74 -16.29 -15.82
C LYS A 272 -9.69 -16.57 -16.90
N ASN A 273 -9.11 -15.55 -17.53
CA ASN A 273 -8.08 -15.72 -18.56
C ASN A 273 -6.69 -16.02 -18.00
N SER A 274 -6.51 -15.99 -16.69
CA SER A 274 -5.26 -16.36 -16.03
C SER A 274 -5.20 -17.88 -15.81
N THR A 275 -4.08 -18.49 -16.13
CA THR A 275 -3.78 -19.92 -15.90
C THR A 275 -3.84 -20.33 -14.42
N LEU A 276 -3.78 -19.36 -13.50
CA LEU A 276 -3.89 -19.55 -12.05
C LEU A 276 -5.15 -18.82 -11.56
N ASN A 277 -6.20 -19.57 -11.20
CA ASN A 277 -7.38 -19.04 -10.49
C ASN A 277 -6.99 -18.69 -9.04
N ALA A 278 -6.31 -17.57 -8.87
CA ALA A 278 -5.77 -17.20 -7.57
C ALA A 278 -6.47 -15.95 -7.06
N ASN A 279 -7.45 -16.15 -6.19
CA ASN A 279 -8.14 -15.07 -5.50
C ASN A 279 -7.32 -14.60 -4.28
N ASN A 280 -7.51 -13.35 -3.88
CA ASN A 280 -6.85 -12.75 -2.75
C ASN A 280 -7.90 -12.33 -1.71
N PHE A 281 -7.50 -12.33 -0.45
CA PHE A 281 -8.31 -11.85 0.66
C PHE A 281 -7.48 -10.92 1.53
N GLU A 282 -8.07 -9.80 1.97
CA GLU A 282 -7.40 -8.82 2.83
C GLU A 282 -8.31 -8.44 3.99
N LEU A 283 -7.74 -8.42 5.19
CA LEU A 283 -8.33 -7.91 6.41
C LEU A 283 -7.59 -6.67 6.87
N PHE A 284 -8.33 -5.68 7.31
CA PHE A 284 -7.85 -4.42 7.84
C PHE A 284 -8.48 -4.16 9.20
N LEU A 285 -7.67 -3.74 10.15
CA LEU A 285 -8.09 -3.31 11.48
C LEU A 285 -7.34 -2.04 11.85
N ARG A 286 -8.06 -1.02 12.31
CA ARG A 286 -7.48 0.22 12.78
C ARG A 286 -8.08 0.63 14.11
N TYR A 287 -7.22 0.95 15.07
CA TYR A 287 -7.58 1.50 16.35
C TYR A 287 -7.12 2.95 16.47
N LYS A 288 -8.05 3.87 16.78
CA LYS A 288 -7.79 5.29 17.01
C LYS A 288 -7.44 5.49 18.49
N LEU A 289 -6.19 5.93 18.76
CA LEU A 289 -5.66 6.05 20.12
C LEU A 289 -6.14 7.30 20.88
N SER A 290 -6.61 8.32 20.18
CA SER A 290 -7.06 9.58 20.77
C SER A 290 -8.25 10.13 20.01
N THR A 291 -9.34 10.34 20.75
CA THR A 291 -10.54 11.08 20.32
C THR A 291 -10.46 12.56 20.69
N ASN A 292 -9.31 13.06 21.17
CA ASN A 292 -9.18 14.48 21.50
C ASN A 292 -9.20 15.32 20.21
N PRO A 293 -10.26 16.13 20.01
CA PRO A 293 -10.43 16.93 18.79
C PRO A 293 -9.58 18.19 18.79
N SER A 294 -8.28 18.09 19.12
CA SER A 294 -7.39 19.21 18.92
C SER A 294 -6.94 19.30 17.47
N ARG A 295 -7.84 19.74 16.62
CA ARG A 295 -7.89 19.83 15.16
C ARG A 295 -8.47 18.58 14.51
N THR A 296 -9.78 18.46 14.64
CA THR A 296 -10.64 17.66 13.76
C THR A 296 -10.24 17.90 12.31
N SER A 297 -10.11 16.81 11.56
CA SER A 297 -10.13 16.86 10.12
C SER A 297 -11.34 17.69 9.69
N SER A 298 -11.27 18.42 8.60
CA SER A 298 -12.37 19.24 8.07
C SER A 298 -13.70 18.49 7.92
N TRP A 299 -13.68 17.18 7.98
CA TRP A 299 -14.83 16.27 7.93
C TRP A 299 -15.78 16.41 9.13
N ASP A 300 -15.31 16.87 10.29
CA ASP A 300 -16.14 17.01 11.49
C ASP A 300 -16.80 18.39 11.64
N LYS A 301 -16.46 19.37 10.79
CA LYS A 301 -16.96 20.75 10.87
C LYS A 301 -18.21 21.07 10.04
N VAL A 302 -18.78 20.13 9.33
CA VAL A 302 -20.00 20.34 8.51
C VAL A 302 -21.29 20.07 9.29
N LYS A 303 -21.26 20.10 10.62
CA LYS A 303 -22.42 19.81 11.48
C LYS A 303 -22.82 20.96 12.44
N ASP A 304 -22.72 22.23 12.00
CA ASP A 304 -23.43 23.33 12.68
C ASP A 304 -24.15 24.23 11.67
#